data_891c51289317ab28a8320528faa06bc2
#
_entry.id   891c51289317ab28a8320528faa06bc2
#
_cell.length_a   1.000
_cell.length_b   1.000
_cell.length_c   1.000
_cell.angle_alpha   90.00
_cell.angle_beta   90.00
_cell.angle_gamma   90.00
#
_symmetry.space_group_name_H-M   'P 1'
#
loop_
_entity.id
_entity.type
_entity.pdbx_description
1 polymer ?
#
loop_
_entity_poly.entity_id
_entity_poly.type
_entity_poly.pdbx_seq_one_letter_code
_entity_poly.pdbx_strand_id
1 'polypeptide(L)'
;MLKHLYIKNFTLIDQLDIDFYNGFSVISGETGAGKSIILGAIGLLLGNRADSKQIKQGEKKCVIEATFSLTKNAFEDFFAENNIDFDSNETILRREISSNGKSRAFINDTPVPLNLMRELGDQLVDIHSQHQNLLLQKEDFQLNVIDILADNDKERIAYATSFKAYKDAERKLAEIKKQLKESSENEEFTRFQYEEIASANLQDGLQEELEAEAKTLTHAEDIKSSLFSADNLLNGEETGAVQQLRSATDNLANITAVFPKANELNTRLDTVYIEIKDIAEEVSRAAADIDFDPNRLDFINEQLDKIYHLEKKFHVETIAELLNIQANLKLKLDSIDNSDELLKDAEQTLVAKQTLATKQAAILTKGREKAAKAIQKEMKEKLIPMGIPNVQFDIQFEAKPLANDGADKVQFLFSANRNSPLQPIAQVASGGEIARVMLSLKAMISGAVKLPTIIFDEIDTGVSGKIAQQMAFVMRQMGSNNKQVISITHLPQIAALGTTHYKVEKHDSATGTTSKLRKLTSEERVAEIAQMLSGSDVSEAALQNARELINSNQPS
;
A
#
# COMPACT_ATOMS: atom_id res chain seq x y z
N MET A 1 24.35 -21.94 -8.79
CA MET A 1 24.44 -23.37 -8.51
C MET A 1 25.09 -23.60 -7.16
N LEU A 2 24.58 -24.49 -6.36
CA LEU A 2 25.18 -24.91 -5.09
C LEU A 2 26.53 -25.60 -5.36
N LYS A 3 27.61 -25.06 -4.83
CA LYS A 3 28.97 -25.59 -4.99
C LYS A 3 29.41 -26.36 -3.77
N HIS A 4 29.16 -25.80 -2.59
CA HIS A 4 29.67 -26.34 -1.35
C HIS A 4 28.63 -26.17 -0.25
N LEU A 5 28.53 -27.13 0.68
CA LEU A 5 27.64 -27.05 1.85
C LEU A 5 28.43 -27.45 3.10
N TYR A 6 28.49 -26.53 4.04
CA TYR A 6 29.05 -26.74 5.37
C TYR A 6 27.95 -26.67 6.42
N ILE A 7 27.88 -27.67 7.29
CA ILE A 7 26.95 -27.74 8.42
C ILE A 7 27.71 -28.12 9.68
N LYS A 8 27.47 -27.42 10.78
CA LYS A 8 28.06 -27.73 12.08
C LYS A 8 26.99 -27.70 13.17
N ASN A 9 26.94 -28.75 13.99
CA ASN A 9 26.08 -28.90 15.17
C ASN A 9 24.58 -28.75 14.84
N PHE A 10 24.12 -29.41 13.78
CA PHE A 10 22.72 -29.38 13.35
C PHE A 10 22.06 -30.74 13.49
N THR A 11 21.09 -30.87 14.38
CA THR A 11 20.36 -32.11 14.69
C THR A 11 21.30 -33.30 14.91
N LEU A 12 21.38 -34.29 14.00
CA LEU A 12 22.27 -35.45 14.05
C LEU A 12 23.60 -35.21 13.30
N ILE A 13 23.83 -34.03 12.75
CA ILE A 13 25.07 -33.71 12.02
C ILE A 13 26.02 -32.97 12.96
N ASP A 14 27.16 -33.56 13.28
CA ASP A 14 28.25 -32.90 14.00
C ASP A 14 28.94 -31.88 13.10
N GLN A 15 29.46 -32.41 11.99
CA GLN A 15 30.09 -31.61 10.95
C GLN A 15 29.88 -32.32 9.62
N LEU A 16 29.45 -31.52 8.64
CA LEU A 16 29.36 -31.91 7.24
C LEU A 16 30.11 -30.86 6.42
N ASP A 17 30.92 -31.33 5.48
CA ASP A 17 31.72 -30.47 4.59
C ASP A 17 31.77 -31.22 3.26
N ILE A 18 31.00 -30.71 2.24
CA ILE A 18 30.79 -31.45 1.00
C ILE A 18 30.60 -30.57 -0.22
N ASP A 19 31.22 -30.99 -1.33
CA ASP A 19 31.08 -30.35 -2.63
C ASP A 19 29.95 -30.96 -3.45
N PHE A 20 29.21 -30.09 -4.15
CA PHE A 20 28.21 -30.46 -5.14
C PHE A 20 28.64 -30.08 -6.55
N TYR A 21 28.17 -30.86 -7.53
CA TYR A 21 28.56 -30.72 -8.92
C TYR A 21 27.35 -30.42 -9.81
N ASN A 22 27.64 -29.90 -10.99
CA ASN A 22 26.63 -29.65 -12.03
C ASN A 22 26.02 -30.97 -12.51
N GLY A 23 24.86 -30.89 -13.15
CA GLY A 23 24.18 -32.02 -13.70
C GLY A 23 23.20 -32.66 -12.72
N PHE A 24 23.01 -33.97 -12.85
CA PHE A 24 22.05 -34.71 -12.04
C PHE A 24 22.76 -35.48 -10.92
N SER A 25 22.62 -35.01 -9.71
CA SER A 25 23.14 -35.65 -8.50
C SER A 25 22.03 -36.40 -7.76
N VAL A 26 22.41 -37.53 -7.15
CA VAL A 26 21.50 -38.37 -6.35
C VAL A 26 22.03 -38.50 -4.93
N ILE A 27 21.12 -38.44 -3.96
CA ILE A 27 21.38 -38.71 -2.54
C ILE A 27 20.56 -39.94 -2.14
N SER A 28 21.25 -41.09 -1.86
CA SER A 28 20.65 -42.29 -1.30
C SER A 28 20.89 -42.40 0.22
N GLY A 29 20.27 -43.37 0.85
CA GLY A 29 20.45 -43.72 2.27
C GLY A 29 19.13 -44.20 2.88
N GLU A 30 19.20 -44.80 4.07
CA GLU A 30 18.02 -45.28 4.77
C GLU A 30 17.03 -44.15 5.15
N THR A 31 15.74 -44.47 5.20
CA THR A 31 14.70 -43.56 5.68
C THR A 31 14.98 -43.14 7.14
N GLY A 32 14.90 -41.86 7.42
CA GLY A 32 15.28 -41.32 8.74
C GLY A 32 16.80 -41.15 8.99
N ALA A 33 17.66 -41.47 8.01
CA ALA A 33 19.13 -41.38 8.12
C ALA A 33 19.72 -39.97 7.97
N GLY A 34 18.90 -38.93 7.96
CA GLY A 34 19.40 -37.57 7.85
C GLY A 34 19.19 -36.90 6.48
N LYS A 35 18.53 -37.58 5.51
CA LYS A 35 18.16 -36.94 4.22
C LYS A 35 17.33 -35.69 4.44
N SER A 36 16.26 -35.77 5.23
CA SER A 36 15.42 -34.64 5.60
C SER A 36 16.14 -33.57 6.46
N ILE A 37 17.24 -34.00 7.17
CA ILE A 37 18.04 -33.06 7.96
C ILE A 37 18.86 -32.15 7.03
N ILE A 38 19.45 -32.70 5.96
CA ILE A 38 20.17 -31.88 4.97
C ILE A 38 19.23 -30.85 4.30
N LEU A 39 18.02 -31.29 3.93
CA LEU A 39 17.01 -30.36 3.40
C LEU A 39 16.57 -29.31 4.41
N GLY A 40 16.43 -29.70 5.68
CA GLY A 40 16.15 -28.75 6.76
C GLY A 40 17.25 -27.70 6.91
N ALA A 41 18.52 -28.10 6.79
CA ALA A 41 19.65 -27.18 6.80
C ALA A 41 19.63 -26.22 5.60
N ILE A 42 19.44 -26.74 4.39
CA ILE A 42 19.30 -25.89 3.18
C ILE A 42 18.09 -24.97 3.31
N GLY A 43 16.94 -25.44 3.81
CA GLY A 43 15.77 -24.62 4.05
C GLY A 43 16.01 -23.44 5.00
N LEU A 44 16.90 -23.60 6.00
CA LEU A 44 17.29 -22.51 6.88
C LEU A 44 18.12 -21.44 6.15
N LEU A 45 18.96 -21.82 5.20
CA LEU A 45 19.67 -20.88 4.31
C LEU A 45 18.70 -20.15 3.36
N LEU A 46 17.60 -20.81 2.98
CA LEU A 46 16.55 -20.21 2.16
C LEU A 46 15.55 -19.38 2.96
N GLY A 47 15.89 -19.00 4.21
CA GLY A 47 15.07 -18.10 5.02
C GLY A 47 13.94 -18.75 5.81
N ASN A 48 13.92 -20.08 6.01
CA ASN A 48 12.96 -20.71 6.89
C ASN A 48 13.18 -20.31 8.36
N ARG A 49 12.13 -20.39 9.17
CA ARG A 49 12.23 -20.11 10.61
C ARG A 49 13.13 -21.15 11.29
N ALA A 50 14.05 -20.66 12.11
CA ALA A 50 14.91 -21.49 12.91
C ALA A 50 14.22 -21.87 14.23
N ASP A 51 14.39 -23.14 14.64
CA ASP A 51 14.04 -23.62 15.98
C ASP A 51 15.34 -23.99 16.72
N SER A 52 15.49 -23.52 17.96
CA SER A 52 16.64 -23.88 18.80
C SER A 52 16.75 -25.40 19.06
N LYS A 53 15.65 -26.15 18.94
CA LYS A 53 15.63 -27.62 19.01
C LYS A 53 16.39 -28.30 17.87
N GLN A 54 16.68 -27.57 16.79
CA GLN A 54 17.47 -28.05 15.66
C GLN A 54 18.98 -28.01 15.94
N ILE A 55 19.42 -27.36 17.02
CA ILE A 55 20.81 -27.40 17.46
C ILE A 55 21.07 -28.77 18.06
N LYS A 56 22.23 -29.37 17.74
CA LYS A 56 22.65 -30.64 18.34
C LYS A 56 22.65 -30.54 19.87
N GLN A 57 22.14 -31.57 20.52
CA GLN A 57 22.04 -31.61 21.97
C GLN A 57 23.43 -31.45 22.63
N GLY A 58 23.54 -30.53 23.61
CA GLY A 58 24.79 -30.19 24.28
C GLY A 58 25.57 -29.04 23.63
N GLU A 59 25.21 -28.61 22.44
CA GLU A 59 25.89 -27.55 21.71
C GLU A 59 25.23 -26.17 21.88
N LYS A 60 26.04 -25.12 21.88
CA LYS A 60 25.57 -23.74 22.08
C LYS A 60 25.20 -23.03 20.80
N LYS A 61 25.73 -23.49 19.68
CA LYS A 61 25.60 -22.83 18.37
C LYS A 61 25.57 -23.85 17.23
N CYS A 62 24.68 -23.62 16.28
CA CYS A 62 24.66 -24.28 14.99
C CYS A 62 25.08 -23.28 13.91
N VAL A 63 25.85 -23.73 12.92
CA VAL A 63 26.24 -22.94 11.74
C VAL A 63 25.93 -23.74 10.51
N ILE A 64 25.28 -23.12 9.54
CA ILE A 64 25.01 -23.66 8.22
C ILE A 64 25.50 -22.63 7.21
N GLU A 65 26.30 -23.07 6.25
CA GLU A 65 26.88 -22.22 5.20
C GLU A 65 26.81 -22.94 3.85
N ALA A 66 26.46 -22.19 2.82
CA ALA A 66 26.51 -22.71 1.46
C ALA A 66 27.11 -21.69 0.51
N THR A 67 27.99 -22.18 -0.36
CA THR A 67 28.60 -21.40 -1.43
C THR A 67 27.89 -21.67 -2.75
N PHE A 68 27.51 -20.59 -3.42
CA PHE A 68 26.84 -20.62 -4.72
C PHE A 68 27.69 -19.97 -5.79
N SER A 69 27.67 -20.54 -6.99
CA SER A 69 28.13 -19.87 -8.20
C SER A 69 26.94 -19.30 -8.95
N LEU A 70 26.94 -18.00 -9.21
CA LEU A 70 25.86 -17.24 -9.81
C LEU A 70 26.20 -16.77 -11.23
N THR A 71 25.19 -16.48 -12.03
CA THR A 71 25.39 -15.85 -13.34
C THR A 71 25.46 -14.34 -13.13
N LYS A 72 26.57 -13.71 -13.52
CA LYS A 72 26.90 -12.30 -13.25
C LYS A 72 25.72 -11.36 -13.51
N ASN A 73 25.19 -11.34 -14.72
CA ASN A 73 24.15 -10.38 -15.16
C ASN A 73 22.74 -10.63 -14.55
N ALA A 74 22.55 -11.70 -13.77
CA ALA A 74 21.22 -12.05 -13.24
C ALA A 74 20.99 -11.55 -11.82
N PHE A 75 22.06 -11.20 -11.09
CA PHE A 75 21.98 -10.88 -9.67
C PHE A 75 22.68 -9.56 -9.30
N GLU A 76 23.40 -8.92 -10.21
CA GLU A 76 24.12 -7.66 -9.94
C GLU A 76 23.21 -6.59 -9.33
N ASP A 77 22.02 -6.39 -9.89
CA ASP A 77 21.07 -5.38 -9.42
C ASP A 77 20.62 -5.66 -7.97
N PHE A 78 20.31 -6.94 -7.65
CA PHE A 78 19.93 -7.33 -6.29
C PHE A 78 21.00 -6.99 -5.26
N PHE A 79 22.27 -7.28 -5.55
CA PHE A 79 23.38 -7.02 -4.64
C PHE A 79 23.65 -5.52 -4.51
N ALA A 80 23.59 -4.77 -5.62
CA ALA A 80 23.79 -3.32 -5.64
C ALA A 80 22.69 -2.57 -4.86
N GLU A 81 21.43 -2.92 -5.07
CA GLU A 81 20.27 -2.31 -4.37
C GLU A 81 20.32 -2.54 -2.85
N ASN A 82 20.92 -3.66 -2.42
CA ASN A 82 21.01 -4.01 -1.00
C ASN A 82 22.37 -3.68 -0.36
N ASN A 83 23.28 -3.03 -1.09
CA ASN A 83 24.63 -2.67 -0.63
C ASN A 83 25.42 -3.89 -0.11
N ILE A 84 25.38 -5.00 -0.82
CA ILE A 84 26.12 -6.24 -0.52
C ILE A 84 27.18 -6.44 -1.61
N ASP A 85 28.40 -6.77 -1.22
CA ASP A 85 29.46 -7.10 -2.16
C ASP A 85 29.08 -8.34 -2.98
N PHE A 86 29.23 -8.26 -4.31
CA PHE A 86 28.86 -9.34 -5.23
C PHE A 86 30.06 -10.08 -5.74
N ASP A 87 30.14 -11.39 -5.46
CA ASP A 87 31.05 -12.32 -6.11
C ASP A 87 30.24 -13.40 -6.84
N SER A 88 30.33 -13.40 -8.18
CA SER A 88 29.60 -14.37 -9.00
C SER A 88 30.08 -15.81 -8.82
N ASN A 89 31.33 -16.04 -8.42
CA ASN A 89 31.92 -17.38 -8.28
C ASN A 89 31.70 -17.98 -6.90
N GLU A 90 31.71 -17.13 -5.86
CA GLU A 90 31.65 -17.54 -4.45
C GLU A 90 30.66 -16.70 -3.63
N THR A 91 29.38 -16.71 -4.00
CA THR A 91 28.36 -16.08 -3.16
C THR A 91 28.04 -17.02 -1.97
N ILE A 92 28.27 -16.55 -0.76
CA ILE A 92 28.11 -17.32 0.46
C ILE A 92 26.83 -16.93 1.19
N LEU A 93 25.97 -17.90 1.47
CA LEU A 93 24.85 -17.76 2.41
C LEU A 93 25.21 -18.45 3.71
N ARG A 94 25.14 -17.75 4.84
CA ARG A 94 25.42 -18.31 6.16
C ARG A 94 24.29 -18.04 7.15
N ARG A 95 23.92 -19.09 7.90
CA ARG A 95 22.93 -19.04 8.95
C ARG A 95 23.53 -19.49 10.25
N GLU A 96 23.38 -18.70 11.31
CA GLU A 96 23.82 -19.00 12.65
C GLU A 96 22.64 -19.05 13.61
N ILE A 97 22.52 -20.12 14.38
CA ILE A 97 21.45 -20.31 15.37
C ILE A 97 22.10 -20.59 16.71
N SER A 98 21.71 -19.85 17.75
CA SER A 98 22.23 -20.00 19.10
C SER A 98 21.17 -20.62 20.02
N SER A 99 21.60 -21.37 21.04
CA SER A 99 20.73 -22.03 22.02
C SER A 99 19.81 -21.08 22.79
N ASN A 100 20.15 -19.79 22.86
CA ASN A 100 19.32 -18.75 23.45
C ASN A 100 18.20 -18.22 22.50
N GLY A 101 17.96 -18.91 21.37
CA GLY A 101 16.92 -18.55 20.40
C GLY A 101 17.32 -17.45 19.40
N LYS A 102 18.51 -16.85 19.52
CA LYS A 102 18.97 -15.85 18.55
C LYS A 102 19.39 -16.52 17.23
N SER A 103 18.95 -15.96 16.12
CA SER A 103 19.30 -16.40 14.78
C SER A 103 19.80 -15.23 13.94
N ARG A 104 20.91 -15.43 13.21
CA ARG A 104 21.54 -14.43 12.34
C ARG A 104 21.69 -14.99 10.94
N ALA A 105 21.50 -14.13 9.95
CA ALA A 105 21.67 -14.45 8.54
C ALA A 105 22.73 -13.55 7.93
N PHE A 106 23.53 -14.09 7.02
CA PHE A 106 24.61 -13.38 6.35
C PHE A 106 24.64 -13.71 4.87
N ILE A 107 24.90 -12.73 4.03
CA ILE A 107 25.22 -12.88 2.61
C ILE A 107 26.60 -12.25 2.39
N ASN A 108 27.58 -13.02 1.92
CA ASN A 108 28.97 -12.58 1.75
C ASN A 108 29.52 -11.83 2.99
N ASP A 109 29.39 -12.46 4.17
CA ASP A 109 29.74 -11.89 5.48
C ASP A 109 28.96 -10.64 5.94
N THR A 110 28.13 -10.05 5.10
CA THR A 110 27.24 -8.96 5.47
C THR A 110 26.03 -9.47 6.23
N PRO A 111 25.76 -8.99 7.46
CA PRO A 111 24.55 -9.36 8.21
C PRO A 111 23.31 -8.82 7.48
N VAL A 112 22.33 -9.69 7.23
CA VAL A 112 21.12 -9.33 6.51
C VAL A 112 19.84 -9.72 7.27
N PRO A 113 18.71 -9.02 7.04
CA PRO A 113 17.40 -9.45 7.51
C PRO A 113 17.00 -10.78 6.86
N LEU A 114 16.17 -11.57 7.56
CA LEU A 114 15.76 -12.88 7.08
C LEU A 114 14.92 -12.85 5.79
N ASN A 115 14.14 -11.79 5.60
CA ASN A 115 13.36 -11.59 4.37
C ASN A 115 14.27 -11.42 3.14
N LEU A 116 15.37 -10.70 3.27
CA LEU A 116 16.34 -10.52 2.18
C LEU A 116 17.06 -11.83 1.85
N MET A 117 17.47 -12.61 2.88
CA MET A 117 18.02 -13.96 2.67
C MET A 117 17.03 -14.88 1.95
N ARG A 118 15.74 -14.78 2.28
CA ARG A 118 14.69 -15.56 1.61
C ARG A 118 14.53 -15.15 0.16
N GLU A 119 14.50 -13.86 -0.12
CA GLU A 119 14.36 -13.33 -1.48
C GLU A 119 15.47 -13.81 -2.41
N LEU A 120 16.73 -13.79 -1.93
CA LEU A 120 17.84 -14.37 -2.68
C LEU A 120 17.72 -15.90 -2.77
N GLY A 121 17.41 -16.55 -1.66
CA GLY A 121 17.28 -18.00 -1.57
C GLY A 121 16.27 -18.58 -2.56
N ASP A 122 15.11 -17.95 -2.68
CA ASP A 122 14.03 -18.35 -3.61
C ASP A 122 14.46 -18.25 -5.09
N GLN A 123 15.48 -17.43 -5.40
CA GLN A 123 16.07 -17.32 -6.73
C GLN A 123 17.22 -18.32 -6.97
N LEU A 124 17.79 -18.91 -5.90
CA LEU A 124 18.94 -19.81 -5.98
C LEU A 124 18.56 -21.29 -6.00
N VAL A 125 17.60 -21.68 -5.16
CA VAL A 125 17.26 -23.09 -4.96
C VAL A 125 15.75 -23.26 -4.88
N ASP A 126 15.23 -24.17 -5.69
CA ASP A 126 13.84 -24.63 -5.62
C ASP A 126 13.84 -26.05 -4.99
N ILE A 127 13.31 -26.18 -3.78
CA ILE A 127 13.17 -27.46 -3.09
C ILE A 127 11.77 -28.00 -3.33
N HIS A 128 11.65 -29.08 -4.07
CA HIS A 128 10.39 -29.78 -4.26
C HIS A 128 10.28 -30.98 -3.30
N SER A 129 9.35 -30.87 -2.34
CA SER A 129 8.99 -31.92 -1.40
C SER A 129 7.53 -32.35 -1.58
N GLN A 130 7.15 -33.44 -0.95
CA GLN A 130 5.77 -33.95 -0.97
C GLN A 130 4.73 -32.87 -0.52
N HIS A 131 5.12 -31.97 0.37
CA HIS A 131 4.26 -30.85 0.79
C HIS A 131 4.08 -29.75 -0.27
N GLN A 132 5.00 -29.63 -1.23
CA GLN A 132 4.88 -28.64 -2.31
C GLN A 132 3.87 -29.05 -3.39
N ASN A 133 3.41 -30.29 -3.43
CA ASN A 133 2.30 -30.71 -4.26
C ASN A 133 1.03 -29.88 -3.97
N LEU A 134 0.91 -29.35 -2.73
CA LEU A 134 -0.16 -28.41 -2.35
C LEU A 134 -0.09 -27.07 -3.09
N LEU A 135 1.07 -26.68 -3.65
CA LEU A 135 1.19 -25.45 -4.45
C LEU A 135 0.36 -25.52 -5.74
N LEU A 136 0.22 -26.73 -6.33
CA LEU A 136 -0.65 -26.93 -7.48
C LEU A 136 -2.12 -26.60 -7.20
N GLN A 137 -2.52 -26.54 -5.94
CA GLN A 137 -3.87 -26.18 -5.53
C GLN A 137 -4.08 -24.66 -5.50
N LYS A 138 -2.98 -23.88 -5.49
CA LYS A 138 -3.05 -22.41 -5.41
C LYS A 138 -3.22 -21.81 -6.81
N GLU A 139 -4.26 -20.99 -6.98
CA GLU A 139 -4.54 -20.29 -8.23
C GLU A 139 -3.35 -19.41 -8.68
N ASP A 140 -2.73 -18.69 -7.72
CA ASP A 140 -1.58 -17.83 -7.99
C ASP A 140 -0.39 -18.61 -8.56
N PHE A 141 -0.16 -19.83 -8.07
CA PHE A 141 0.91 -20.70 -8.59
C PHE A 141 0.60 -21.13 -10.03
N GLN A 142 -0.64 -21.56 -10.31
CA GLN A 142 -1.06 -21.99 -11.64
C GLN A 142 -0.94 -20.85 -12.66
N LEU A 143 -1.38 -19.65 -12.29
CA LEU A 143 -1.25 -18.46 -13.12
C LEU A 143 0.22 -18.11 -13.38
N ASN A 144 1.06 -18.16 -12.34
CA ASN A 144 2.49 -17.87 -12.47
C ASN A 144 3.21 -18.87 -13.39
N VAL A 145 2.85 -20.15 -13.35
CA VAL A 145 3.37 -21.18 -14.28
C VAL A 145 3.06 -20.80 -15.73
N ILE A 146 1.85 -20.33 -16.01
CA ILE A 146 1.47 -19.92 -17.36
C ILE A 146 2.25 -18.67 -17.78
N ASP A 147 2.37 -17.68 -16.91
CA ASP A 147 3.09 -16.43 -17.21
C ASP A 147 4.57 -16.67 -17.49
N ILE A 148 5.21 -17.55 -16.72
CA ILE A 148 6.61 -17.95 -16.95
C ILE A 148 6.77 -18.62 -18.32
N LEU A 149 5.87 -19.56 -18.67
CA LEU A 149 5.97 -20.31 -19.91
C LEU A 149 5.48 -19.52 -21.14
N ALA A 150 4.70 -18.46 -20.92
CA ALA A 150 4.27 -17.55 -21.96
C ALA A 150 5.32 -16.49 -22.32
N ASP A 151 6.34 -16.28 -21.48
CA ASP A 151 7.30 -15.17 -21.61
C ASP A 151 6.60 -13.79 -21.67
N ASN A 152 5.60 -13.61 -20.80
CA ASN A 152 4.68 -12.46 -20.78
C ASN A 152 5.21 -11.26 -19.98
N ASP A 153 6.48 -11.17 -19.65
CA ASP A 153 6.98 -10.14 -18.73
C ASP A 153 6.69 -8.71 -19.20
N LYS A 154 6.78 -8.46 -20.50
CA LYS A 154 6.46 -7.14 -21.08
C LYS A 154 4.98 -6.78 -20.93
N GLU A 155 4.10 -7.72 -21.22
CA GLU A 155 2.66 -7.56 -21.10
C GLU A 155 2.23 -7.40 -19.64
N ARG A 156 2.84 -8.14 -18.72
CA ARG A 156 2.62 -8.00 -17.27
C ARG A 156 3.02 -6.64 -16.75
N ILE A 157 4.19 -6.13 -17.14
CA ILE A 157 4.66 -4.78 -16.75
C ILE A 157 3.73 -3.70 -17.33
N ALA A 158 3.34 -3.81 -18.60
CA ALA A 158 2.41 -2.87 -19.24
C ALA A 158 1.04 -2.88 -18.55
N TYR A 159 0.52 -4.06 -18.22
CA TYR A 159 -0.71 -4.20 -17.45
C TYR A 159 -0.59 -3.61 -16.05
N ALA A 160 0.45 -3.98 -15.29
CA ALA A 160 0.67 -3.49 -13.93
C ALA A 160 0.73 -1.96 -13.87
N THR A 161 1.40 -1.32 -14.85
CA THR A 161 1.47 0.13 -14.96
C THR A 161 0.09 0.74 -15.22
N SER A 162 -0.69 0.17 -16.15
CA SER A 162 -2.03 0.67 -16.47
C SER A 162 -3.04 0.42 -15.35
N PHE A 163 -2.94 -0.71 -14.64
CA PHE A 163 -3.77 -1.04 -13.49
C PHE A 163 -3.50 -0.12 -12.31
N LYS A 164 -2.23 0.19 -12.03
CA LYS A 164 -1.86 1.18 -11.00
C LYS A 164 -2.45 2.55 -11.32
N ALA A 165 -2.34 2.99 -12.58
CA ALA A 165 -2.92 4.27 -13.01
C ALA A 165 -4.46 4.29 -12.89
N TYR A 166 -5.13 3.17 -13.15
CA TYR A 166 -6.56 3.01 -12.93
C TYR A 166 -6.92 3.13 -11.43
N LYS A 167 -6.19 2.44 -10.55
CA LYS A 167 -6.42 2.49 -9.10
C LYS A 167 -6.12 3.86 -8.49
N ASP A 168 -5.12 4.57 -8.99
CA ASP A 168 -4.82 5.93 -8.57
C ASP A 168 -5.94 6.91 -8.99
N ALA A 169 -6.51 6.75 -10.20
CA ALA A 169 -7.65 7.53 -10.65
C ALA A 169 -8.93 7.23 -9.84
N GLU A 170 -9.18 5.97 -9.49
CA GLU A 170 -10.31 5.54 -8.63
C GLU A 170 -10.21 6.19 -7.25
N ARG A 171 -9.01 6.17 -6.63
CA ARG A 171 -8.76 6.81 -5.34
C ARG A 171 -8.96 8.32 -5.40
N LYS A 172 -8.42 8.97 -6.44
CA LYS A 172 -8.57 10.41 -6.64
C LYS A 172 -10.03 10.83 -6.79
N LEU A 173 -10.83 10.07 -7.55
CA LEU A 173 -12.27 10.32 -7.68
C LEU A 173 -13.00 10.17 -6.34
N ALA A 174 -12.66 9.15 -5.55
CA ALA A 174 -13.23 8.95 -4.23
C ALA A 174 -12.90 10.09 -3.26
N GLU A 175 -11.67 10.62 -3.30
CA GLU A 175 -11.24 11.78 -2.53
C GLU A 175 -12.01 13.05 -2.94
N ILE A 176 -12.17 13.31 -4.25
CA ILE A 176 -12.96 14.44 -4.75
C ILE A 176 -14.41 14.32 -4.27
N LYS A 177 -15.05 13.16 -4.44
CA LYS A 177 -16.43 12.93 -3.99
C LYS A 177 -16.60 13.13 -2.49
N LYS A 178 -15.62 12.74 -1.69
CA LYS A 178 -15.64 12.97 -0.24
C LYS A 178 -15.53 14.47 0.11
N GLN A 179 -14.59 15.18 -0.51
CA GLN A 179 -14.41 16.63 -0.30
C GLN A 179 -15.66 17.42 -0.71
N LEU A 180 -16.29 17.03 -1.83
CA LEU A 180 -17.52 17.66 -2.30
C LEU A 180 -18.68 17.46 -1.34
N LYS A 181 -18.85 16.25 -0.80
CA LYS A 181 -19.88 15.98 0.17
C LYS A 181 -19.70 16.81 1.45
N GLU A 182 -18.47 16.89 1.96
CA GLU A 182 -18.14 17.72 3.14
C GLU A 182 -18.35 19.23 2.88
N SER A 183 -18.09 19.69 1.65
CA SER A 183 -18.30 21.08 1.25
C SER A 183 -19.78 21.40 1.04
N SER A 184 -20.53 20.52 0.41
CA SER A 184 -21.97 20.68 0.13
C SER A 184 -22.83 20.72 1.40
N GLU A 185 -22.48 19.96 2.45
CA GLU A 185 -23.19 19.99 3.73
C GLU A 185 -23.16 21.38 4.39
N ASN A 186 -22.21 22.24 4.06
CA ASN A 186 -22.05 23.60 4.58
C ASN A 186 -22.33 24.70 3.53
N GLU A 187 -22.69 24.36 2.31
CA GLU A 187 -22.83 25.34 1.22
C GLU A 187 -23.90 26.38 1.51
N GLU A 188 -25.12 25.98 1.90
CA GLU A 188 -26.23 26.88 2.20
C GLU A 188 -25.85 27.86 3.32
N PHE A 189 -25.17 27.39 4.35
CA PHE A 189 -24.73 28.23 5.46
C PHE A 189 -23.62 29.20 5.02
N THR A 190 -22.67 28.75 4.22
CA THR A 190 -21.58 29.57 3.66
C THR A 190 -22.14 30.66 2.74
N ARG A 191 -23.10 30.31 1.88
CA ARG A 191 -23.79 31.23 0.97
C ARG A 191 -24.59 32.24 1.74
N PHE A 192 -25.34 31.84 2.74
CA PHE A 192 -26.08 32.77 3.64
C PHE A 192 -25.15 33.77 4.32
N GLN A 193 -24.04 33.32 4.90
CA GLN A 193 -23.07 34.21 5.53
C GLN A 193 -22.42 35.17 4.54
N TYR A 194 -22.12 34.74 3.32
CA TYR A 194 -21.58 35.60 2.27
C TYR A 194 -22.58 36.67 1.86
N GLU A 195 -23.84 36.32 1.59
CA GLU A 195 -24.89 37.22 1.18
C GLU A 195 -25.20 38.25 2.27
N GLU A 196 -25.18 37.86 3.52
CA GLU A 196 -25.41 38.74 4.66
C GLU A 196 -24.36 39.88 4.73
N ILE A 197 -23.06 39.54 4.60
CA ILE A 197 -22.00 40.56 4.58
C ILE A 197 -22.06 41.37 3.27
N ALA A 198 -22.31 40.73 2.13
CA ALA A 198 -22.38 41.39 0.83
C ALA A 198 -23.51 42.40 0.75
N SER A 199 -24.68 42.09 1.35
CA SER A 199 -25.85 42.99 1.36
C SER A 199 -25.63 44.30 2.15
N ALA A 200 -24.68 44.32 3.07
CA ALA A 200 -24.32 45.49 3.84
C ALA A 200 -23.49 46.52 3.05
N ASN A 201 -23.02 46.18 1.84
CA ASN A 201 -22.23 47.06 0.96
C ASN A 201 -21.08 47.79 1.67
N LEU A 202 -20.34 47.05 2.47
CA LEU A 202 -19.25 47.58 3.29
C LEU A 202 -18.07 48.05 2.42
N GLN A 203 -17.48 49.17 2.85
CA GLN A 203 -16.26 49.73 2.29
C GLN A 203 -15.28 50.04 3.41
N ASP A 204 -14.00 49.88 3.12
CA ASP A 204 -12.95 50.19 4.10
C ASP A 204 -13.01 51.69 4.50
N GLY A 205 -12.98 51.99 5.80
CA GLY A 205 -13.12 53.33 6.34
C GLY A 205 -14.55 53.83 6.51
N LEU A 206 -15.59 53.12 6.04
CA LEU A 206 -16.99 53.54 6.11
C LEU A 206 -17.49 53.69 7.56
N GLN A 207 -17.06 52.84 8.47
CA GLN A 207 -17.48 52.89 9.87
C GLN A 207 -16.99 54.17 10.56
N GLU A 208 -15.71 54.49 10.38
CA GLU A 208 -15.09 55.68 10.95
C GLU A 208 -15.73 56.97 10.40
N GLU A 209 -16.06 56.97 9.10
CA GLU A 209 -16.76 58.11 8.49
C GLU A 209 -18.15 58.28 9.07
N LEU A 210 -18.95 57.23 9.19
CA LEU A 210 -20.29 57.28 9.76
C LEU A 210 -20.27 57.62 11.25
N GLU A 211 -19.34 57.11 12.02
CA GLU A 211 -19.19 57.46 13.45
C GLU A 211 -18.84 58.93 13.65
N ALA A 212 -17.94 59.49 12.82
CA ALA A 212 -17.58 60.91 12.88
C ALA A 212 -18.76 61.83 12.50
N GLU A 213 -19.52 61.44 11.44
CA GLU A 213 -20.70 62.16 11.00
C GLU A 213 -21.82 62.07 12.06
N ALA A 214 -22.10 60.87 12.63
CA ALA A 214 -23.08 60.69 13.70
C ALA A 214 -22.78 61.55 14.92
N LYS A 215 -21.51 61.57 15.34
CA LYS A 215 -21.08 62.44 16.47
C LYS A 215 -21.31 63.90 16.22
N THR A 216 -21.04 64.39 15.00
CA THR A 216 -21.27 65.82 14.64
C THR A 216 -22.75 66.14 14.65
N LEU A 217 -23.60 65.29 14.06
CA LEU A 217 -25.05 65.50 14.02
C LEU A 217 -25.70 65.43 15.41
N THR A 218 -25.25 64.48 16.27
CA THR A 218 -25.75 64.40 17.66
C THR A 218 -25.42 65.68 18.46
N HIS A 219 -24.21 66.22 18.29
CA HIS A 219 -23.87 67.49 18.91
C HIS A 219 -24.74 68.65 18.37
N ALA A 220 -25.02 68.67 17.06
CA ALA A 220 -25.93 69.68 16.48
C ALA A 220 -27.35 69.51 17.01
N GLU A 221 -27.85 68.28 17.19
CA GLU A 221 -29.15 67.98 17.80
C GLU A 221 -29.25 68.53 19.25
N ASP A 222 -28.24 68.18 20.07
CA ASP A 222 -28.18 68.60 21.48
C ASP A 222 -28.20 70.16 21.62
N ILE A 223 -27.39 70.83 20.77
CA ILE A 223 -27.35 72.32 20.77
C ILE A 223 -28.69 72.90 20.33
N LYS A 224 -29.27 72.39 19.23
CA LYS A 224 -30.58 72.88 18.71
C LYS A 224 -31.70 72.67 19.72
N SER A 225 -31.75 71.47 20.35
CA SER A 225 -32.74 71.16 21.39
C SER A 225 -32.58 72.02 22.60
N SER A 226 -31.34 72.31 23.04
CA SER A 226 -31.08 73.24 24.17
C SER A 226 -31.47 74.66 23.87
N LEU A 227 -31.13 75.17 22.68
CA LEU A 227 -31.50 76.50 22.23
C LEU A 227 -33.03 76.66 22.06
N PHE A 228 -33.69 75.66 21.47
CA PHE A 228 -35.14 75.62 21.32
C PHE A 228 -35.85 75.61 22.68
N SER A 229 -35.33 74.87 23.65
CA SER A 229 -35.84 74.87 25.02
C SER A 229 -35.69 76.25 25.69
N ALA A 230 -34.50 76.86 25.49
CA ALA A 230 -34.25 78.21 25.99
C ALA A 230 -35.16 79.25 25.33
N ASP A 231 -35.33 79.18 24.00
CA ASP A 231 -36.23 80.05 23.25
C ASP A 231 -37.67 79.95 23.74
N ASN A 232 -38.19 78.76 23.95
CA ASN A 232 -39.52 78.54 24.50
C ASN A 232 -39.69 79.14 25.91
N LEU A 233 -38.67 79.08 26.76
CA LEU A 233 -38.71 79.69 28.10
C LEU A 233 -38.68 81.25 28.06
N LEU A 234 -37.97 81.79 27.06
CA LEU A 234 -37.85 83.22 26.91
C LEU A 234 -39.03 83.83 26.12
N ASN A 235 -39.42 83.27 24.99
CA ASN A 235 -40.40 83.82 24.02
C ASN A 235 -41.77 83.14 24.04
N GLY A 236 -42.00 82.07 24.88
CA GLY A 236 -43.26 81.34 24.91
C GLY A 236 -44.48 82.22 25.03
N GLU A 237 -45.55 81.99 24.20
CA GLU A 237 -46.69 82.86 24.01
C GLU A 237 -47.45 83.26 25.31
N GLU A 238 -47.58 82.34 26.27
CA GLU A 238 -48.33 82.62 27.52
C GLU A 238 -47.44 82.72 28.77
N THR A 239 -46.29 82.06 28.78
CA THR A 239 -45.42 81.89 29.95
C THR A 239 -43.99 82.38 29.74
N GLY A 240 -43.65 82.88 28.58
CA GLY A 240 -42.32 83.39 28.26
C GLY A 240 -41.91 84.60 29.14
N ALA A 241 -40.61 84.57 29.52
CA ALA A 241 -40.04 85.58 30.41
C ALA A 241 -40.21 87.02 29.87
N VAL A 242 -40.02 87.16 28.55
CA VAL A 242 -40.22 88.49 27.88
C VAL A 242 -41.63 88.99 28.07
N GLN A 243 -42.65 88.15 27.86
CA GLN A 243 -44.04 88.53 28.01
C GLN A 243 -44.43 88.82 29.48
N GLN A 244 -43.90 88.03 30.42
CA GLN A 244 -44.12 88.25 31.86
C GLN A 244 -43.47 89.54 32.37
N LEU A 245 -42.25 89.82 31.93
CA LEU A 245 -41.56 91.05 32.27
C LEU A 245 -42.29 92.26 31.72
N ARG A 246 -42.75 92.19 30.47
CA ARG A 246 -43.56 93.26 29.87
C ARG A 246 -44.84 93.53 30.69
N SER A 247 -45.58 92.50 31.01
CA SER A 247 -46.78 92.60 31.82
C SER A 247 -46.50 93.19 33.20
N ALA A 248 -45.37 92.82 33.81
CA ALA A 248 -44.96 93.41 35.10
C ALA A 248 -44.55 94.88 34.98
N THR A 249 -43.88 95.28 33.90
CA THR A 249 -43.51 96.65 33.59
C THR A 249 -44.78 97.54 33.40
N ASP A 250 -45.73 97.00 32.57
CA ASP A 250 -47.00 97.69 32.33
C ASP A 250 -47.80 97.88 33.63
N ASN A 251 -47.84 96.87 34.51
CA ASN A 251 -48.52 96.96 35.81
C ASN A 251 -47.86 97.98 36.74
N LEU A 252 -46.53 98.07 36.78
CA LEU A 252 -45.83 99.10 37.56
C LEU A 252 -46.02 100.53 36.98
N ALA A 253 -45.98 100.62 35.65
CA ALA A 253 -46.21 101.88 34.95
C ALA A 253 -47.57 102.54 35.34
N ASN A 254 -48.64 101.73 35.44
CA ASN A 254 -49.97 102.14 35.79
C ASN A 254 -50.08 102.76 37.20
N ILE A 255 -49.18 102.48 38.12
CA ILE A 255 -49.21 102.95 39.49
C ILE A 255 -48.15 104.05 39.79
N THR A 256 -47.29 104.41 38.85
CA THR A 256 -46.22 105.42 39.01
C THR A 256 -46.76 106.81 39.47
N ALA A 257 -47.95 107.18 39.02
CA ALA A 257 -48.60 108.49 39.40
C ALA A 257 -49.04 108.55 40.87
N VAL A 258 -49.30 107.39 41.50
CA VAL A 258 -49.83 107.30 42.88
C VAL A 258 -48.77 106.78 43.87
N PHE A 259 -47.72 106.09 43.39
CA PHE A 259 -46.66 105.54 44.22
C PHE A 259 -45.26 105.81 43.62
N PRO A 260 -44.58 106.92 44.07
CA PRO A 260 -43.34 107.40 43.45
C PRO A 260 -42.19 106.33 43.40
N LYS A 261 -42.15 105.40 44.38
CA LYS A 261 -41.20 104.30 44.39
C LYS A 261 -41.36 103.35 43.22
N ALA A 262 -42.57 103.27 42.63
CA ALA A 262 -42.85 102.47 41.49
C ALA A 262 -42.07 102.90 40.23
N ASN A 263 -41.77 104.25 40.12
CA ASN A 263 -41.03 104.77 38.97
C ASN A 263 -39.58 104.18 38.87
N GLU A 264 -38.88 104.10 40.01
CA GLU A 264 -37.53 103.51 40.05
C GLU A 264 -37.56 102.06 39.73
N LEU A 265 -38.51 101.29 40.28
CA LEU A 265 -38.69 99.89 40.02
C LEU A 265 -39.08 99.64 38.55
N ASN A 266 -39.96 100.46 37.98
CA ASN A 266 -40.39 100.38 36.58
C ASN A 266 -39.21 100.60 35.62
N THR A 267 -38.38 101.63 35.85
CA THR A 267 -37.21 101.94 35.03
C THR A 267 -36.21 100.79 35.06
N ARG A 268 -35.99 100.21 36.24
CA ARG A 268 -35.10 99.06 36.37
C ARG A 268 -35.66 97.80 35.65
N LEU A 269 -36.97 97.58 35.81
CA LEU A 269 -37.61 96.41 35.16
C LEU A 269 -37.68 96.57 33.65
N ASP A 270 -37.91 97.77 33.13
CA ASP A 270 -37.89 98.10 31.71
C ASP A 270 -36.50 97.86 31.10
N THR A 271 -35.45 98.26 31.83
CA THR A 271 -34.09 97.96 31.40
C THR A 271 -33.84 96.41 31.29
N VAL A 272 -34.29 95.63 32.30
CA VAL A 272 -34.18 94.13 32.27
C VAL A 272 -35.06 93.57 31.17
N TYR A 273 -36.23 94.10 30.91
CA TYR A 273 -37.10 93.68 29.82
C TYR A 273 -36.42 93.83 28.46
N ILE A 274 -35.79 95.01 28.19
CA ILE A 274 -35.07 95.26 26.95
C ILE A 274 -33.90 94.25 26.78
N GLU A 275 -33.12 94.07 27.84
CA GLU A 275 -31.98 93.14 27.82
C GLU A 275 -32.43 91.70 27.59
N ILE A 276 -33.44 91.20 28.30
CA ILE A 276 -33.97 89.85 28.14
C ILE A 276 -34.58 89.63 26.76
N LYS A 277 -35.25 90.67 26.20
CA LYS A 277 -35.78 90.60 24.83
C LYS A 277 -34.68 90.46 23.79
N ASP A 278 -33.58 91.21 23.94
CA ASP A 278 -32.44 91.13 23.02
C ASP A 278 -31.78 89.75 23.08
N ILE A 279 -31.55 89.24 24.30
CA ILE A 279 -31.05 87.84 24.49
C ILE A 279 -32.00 86.80 23.87
N ALA A 280 -33.33 86.99 24.04
CA ALA A 280 -34.32 86.08 23.49
C ALA A 280 -34.31 86.08 21.94
N GLU A 281 -34.12 87.27 21.31
CA GLU A 281 -33.96 87.38 19.86
C GLU A 281 -32.63 86.73 19.36
N GLU A 282 -31.53 86.85 20.15
CA GLU A 282 -30.27 86.19 19.83
C GLU A 282 -30.38 84.65 19.92
N VAL A 283 -31.02 84.12 20.98
CA VAL A 283 -31.27 82.70 21.16
C VAL A 283 -32.13 82.16 20.03
N SER A 284 -33.19 82.84 19.64
CA SER A 284 -34.08 82.42 18.53
C SER A 284 -33.33 82.37 17.20
N ARG A 285 -32.48 83.36 16.92
CA ARG A 285 -31.62 83.37 15.74
C ARG A 285 -30.63 82.22 15.76
N ALA A 286 -29.92 82.01 16.86
CA ALA A 286 -28.97 80.95 17.02
C ALA A 286 -29.62 79.54 16.84
N ALA A 287 -30.87 79.38 17.34
CA ALA A 287 -31.64 78.16 17.15
C ALA A 287 -32.03 77.91 15.67
N ALA A 288 -32.26 78.97 14.91
CA ALA A 288 -32.62 78.93 13.49
C ALA A 288 -31.41 78.65 12.59
N ASP A 289 -30.21 79.07 12.97
CA ASP A 289 -28.98 78.97 12.19
C ASP A 289 -28.36 77.58 12.25
N ILE A 290 -28.78 76.70 13.19
CA ILE A 290 -28.26 75.33 13.27
C ILE A 290 -28.95 74.41 12.22
N ASP A 291 -28.16 73.99 11.22
CA ASP A 291 -28.59 73.01 10.24
C ASP A 291 -28.46 71.59 10.85
N PHE A 292 -29.58 70.93 11.12
CA PHE A 292 -29.70 69.59 11.64
C PHE A 292 -30.78 68.83 10.90
N ASP A 293 -30.36 67.74 10.25
CA ASP A 293 -31.23 66.77 9.57
C ASP A 293 -31.41 65.50 10.42
N PRO A 294 -32.54 65.32 11.11
CA PRO A 294 -32.81 64.11 11.92
C PRO A 294 -32.87 62.82 11.06
N ASN A 295 -33.37 62.87 9.83
CA ASN A 295 -33.47 61.70 8.99
C ASN A 295 -32.08 61.19 8.60
N ARG A 296 -31.12 62.11 8.45
CA ARG A 296 -29.72 61.71 8.15
C ARG A 296 -29.08 61.02 9.35
N LEU A 297 -29.32 61.52 10.57
CA LEU A 297 -28.78 60.86 11.78
C LEU A 297 -29.40 59.48 12.00
N ASP A 298 -30.72 59.36 11.83
CA ASP A 298 -31.41 58.08 11.93
C ASP A 298 -30.86 57.07 10.90
N PHE A 299 -30.65 57.49 9.65
CA PHE A 299 -30.05 56.63 8.60
C PHE A 299 -28.64 56.16 8.97
N ILE A 300 -27.80 57.06 9.49
CA ILE A 300 -26.43 56.71 9.90
C ILE A 300 -26.46 55.70 11.05
N ASN A 301 -27.30 55.89 12.03
CA ASN A 301 -27.44 54.97 13.17
C ASN A 301 -27.90 53.58 12.70
N GLU A 302 -28.87 53.52 11.77
CA GLU A 302 -29.27 52.22 11.18
C GLU A 302 -28.12 51.51 10.43
N GLN A 303 -27.25 52.26 9.74
CA GLN A 303 -26.09 51.67 9.06
C GLN A 303 -25.04 51.17 10.08
N LEU A 304 -24.75 51.98 11.09
CA LEU A 304 -23.82 51.59 12.16
C LEU A 304 -24.32 50.36 12.93
N ASP A 305 -25.61 50.31 13.25
CA ASP A 305 -26.21 49.16 13.92
C ASP A 305 -26.06 47.86 13.10
N LYS A 306 -26.20 47.95 11.77
CA LYS A 306 -25.97 46.82 10.87
C LYS A 306 -24.50 46.38 10.90
N ILE A 307 -23.57 47.35 10.89
CA ILE A 307 -22.13 47.06 10.95
C ILE A 307 -21.79 46.36 12.28
N TYR A 308 -22.17 46.94 13.41
CA TYR A 308 -21.93 46.40 14.74
C TYR A 308 -22.57 45.02 14.94
N HIS A 309 -23.76 44.80 14.35
CA HIS A 309 -24.40 43.49 14.37
C HIS A 309 -23.56 42.44 13.63
N LEU A 310 -23.03 42.79 12.46
CA LEU A 310 -22.17 41.91 11.68
C LEU A 310 -20.83 41.65 12.40
N GLU A 311 -20.18 42.68 12.93
CA GLU A 311 -18.94 42.55 13.71
C GLU A 311 -19.11 41.58 14.88
N LYS A 312 -20.19 41.78 15.66
CA LYS A 312 -20.51 40.90 16.79
C LYS A 312 -20.80 39.49 16.36
N LYS A 313 -21.54 39.30 15.26
CA LYS A 313 -21.90 37.98 14.74
C LYS A 313 -20.68 37.19 14.24
N PHE A 314 -19.77 37.88 13.55
CA PHE A 314 -18.57 37.28 12.98
C PHE A 314 -17.34 37.33 13.90
N HIS A 315 -17.52 37.89 15.14
CA HIS A 315 -16.47 38.01 16.15
C HIS A 315 -15.25 38.80 15.66
N VAL A 316 -15.49 39.93 15.01
CA VAL A 316 -14.47 40.85 14.50
C VAL A 316 -14.73 42.27 15.01
N GLU A 317 -13.75 43.17 14.85
CA GLU A 317 -13.81 44.52 15.37
C GLU A 317 -13.78 45.59 14.28
N THR A 318 -13.59 45.20 12.99
CA THR A 318 -13.43 46.15 11.88
C THR A 318 -14.13 45.68 10.61
N ILE A 319 -14.52 46.63 9.75
CA ILE A 319 -15.03 46.37 8.40
C ILE A 319 -13.97 45.63 7.56
N ALA A 320 -12.68 45.93 7.68
CA ALA A 320 -11.62 45.28 6.95
C ALA A 320 -11.58 43.77 7.23
N GLU A 321 -11.81 43.35 8.49
CA GLU A 321 -11.91 41.95 8.87
C GLU A 321 -13.18 41.29 8.29
N LEU A 322 -14.33 41.98 8.28
CA LEU A 322 -15.55 41.50 7.62
C LEU A 322 -15.35 41.28 6.12
N LEU A 323 -14.69 42.19 5.43
CA LEU A 323 -14.36 42.08 4.01
C LEU A 323 -13.40 40.90 3.73
N ASN A 324 -12.46 40.66 4.64
CA ASN A 324 -11.57 39.48 4.54
C ASN A 324 -12.35 38.16 4.71
N ILE A 325 -13.29 38.11 5.67
CA ILE A 325 -14.21 36.98 5.83
C ILE A 325 -15.04 36.78 4.57
N GLN A 326 -15.62 37.84 4.02
CA GLN A 326 -16.39 37.80 2.76
C GLN A 326 -15.58 37.23 1.61
N ALA A 327 -14.33 37.68 1.44
CA ALA A 327 -13.43 37.18 0.41
C ALA A 327 -13.14 35.65 0.58
N ASN A 328 -12.90 35.21 1.81
CA ASN A 328 -12.69 33.80 2.13
C ASN A 328 -13.93 32.92 1.88
N LEU A 329 -15.12 33.43 2.22
CA LEU A 329 -16.39 32.76 1.94
C LEU A 329 -16.63 32.65 0.44
N LYS A 330 -16.31 33.70 -0.32
CA LYS A 330 -16.41 33.70 -1.79
C LYS A 330 -15.49 32.65 -2.41
N LEU A 331 -14.22 32.57 -1.99
CA LEU A 331 -13.27 31.55 -2.47
C LEU A 331 -13.78 30.13 -2.21
N LYS A 332 -14.43 29.89 -1.07
CA LYS A 332 -15.06 28.60 -0.76
C LYS A 332 -16.22 28.29 -1.72
N LEU A 333 -17.09 29.25 -1.98
CA LEU A 333 -18.22 29.09 -2.91
C LEU A 333 -17.73 28.86 -4.34
N ASP A 334 -16.76 29.63 -4.82
CA ASP A 334 -16.16 29.47 -6.14
C ASP A 334 -15.52 28.07 -6.31
N SER A 335 -14.95 27.50 -5.24
CA SER A 335 -14.42 26.14 -5.25
C SER A 335 -15.51 25.06 -5.36
N ILE A 336 -16.70 25.31 -4.78
CA ILE A 336 -17.86 24.42 -4.87
C ILE A 336 -18.45 24.49 -6.29
N ASP A 337 -18.62 25.67 -6.84
CA ASP A 337 -19.20 25.86 -8.18
C ASP A 337 -18.34 25.24 -9.30
N ASN A 338 -16.99 25.20 -9.14
CA ASN A 338 -16.06 24.52 -10.05
C ASN A 338 -15.97 23.00 -9.85
N SER A 339 -16.64 22.45 -8.86
CA SER A 339 -16.56 21.06 -8.45
C SER A 339 -17.16 20.08 -9.44
N ASP A 340 -18.22 20.46 -10.14
CA ASP A 340 -18.88 19.63 -11.13
C ASP A 340 -17.98 19.37 -12.34
N GLU A 341 -17.17 20.34 -12.73
CA GLU A 341 -16.19 20.18 -13.81
C GLU A 341 -15.04 19.26 -13.38
N LEU A 342 -14.50 19.47 -12.16
CA LEU A 342 -13.47 18.59 -11.58
C LEU A 342 -13.96 17.15 -11.41
N LEU A 343 -15.20 16.96 -10.99
CA LEU A 343 -15.82 15.65 -10.86
C LEU A 343 -15.93 14.95 -12.22
N LYS A 344 -16.45 15.65 -13.20
CA LYS A 344 -16.60 15.16 -14.56
C LYS A 344 -15.27 14.77 -15.20
N ASP A 345 -14.23 15.59 -15.04
CA ASP A 345 -12.89 15.31 -15.52
C ASP A 345 -12.27 14.09 -14.84
N ALA A 346 -12.46 13.96 -13.52
CA ALA A 346 -12.00 12.80 -12.78
C ALA A 346 -12.73 11.52 -13.19
N GLU A 347 -14.04 11.57 -13.45
CA GLU A 347 -14.83 10.44 -13.96
C GLU A 347 -14.40 10.03 -15.38
N GLN A 348 -14.17 11.00 -16.26
CA GLN A 348 -13.64 10.73 -17.60
C GLN A 348 -12.24 10.11 -17.55
N THR A 349 -11.39 10.62 -16.67
CA THR A 349 -10.04 10.08 -16.43
C THR A 349 -10.12 8.63 -15.95
N LEU A 350 -11.00 8.33 -14.97
CA LEU A 350 -11.22 6.98 -14.48
C LEU A 350 -11.63 6.02 -15.60
N VAL A 351 -12.63 6.39 -16.40
CA VAL A 351 -13.12 5.58 -17.53
C VAL A 351 -12.01 5.33 -18.54
N ALA A 352 -11.21 6.34 -18.89
CA ALA A 352 -10.09 6.20 -19.81
C ALA A 352 -9.01 5.24 -19.27
N LYS A 353 -8.63 5.38 -17.99
CA LYS A 353 -7.64 4.49 -17.34
C LYS A 353 -8.17 3.06 -17.20
N GLN A 354 -9.44 2.88 -16.84
CA GLN A 354 -10.09 1.57 -16.78
C GLN A 354 -10.11 0.89 -18.14
N THR A 355 -10.46 1.62 -19.19
CA THR A 355 -10.48 1.11 -20.58
C THR A 355 -9.07 0.66 -21.01
N LEU A 356 -8.03 1.44 -20.68
CA LEU A 356 -6.65 1.07 -20.98
C LEU A 356 -6.23 -0.19 -20.22
N ALA A 357 -6.51 -0.27 -18.92
CA ALA A 357 -6.21 -1.44 -18.11
C ALA A 357 -6.93 -2.69 -18.62
N THR A 358 -8.20 -2.58 -19.00
CA THR A 358 -8.99 -3.68 -19.61
C THR A 358 -8.38 -4.13 -20.94
N LYS A 359 -7.91 -3.20 -21.76
CA LYS A 359 -7.24 -3.53 -23.03
C LYS A 359 -5.92 -4.29 -22.78
N GLN A 360 -5.12 -3.84 -21.84
CA GLN A 360 -3.87 -4.52 -21.48
C GLN A 360 -4.12 -5.90 -20.87
N ALA A 361 -5.15 -6.03 -20.01
CA ALA A 361 -5.58 -7.33 -19.49
C ALA A 361 -5.96 -8.30 -20.62
N ALA A 362 -6.72 -7.86 -21.62
CA ALA A 362 -7.10 -8.70 -22.75
C ALA A 362 -5.90 -9.15 -23.61
N ILE A 363 -4.85 -8.32 -23.72
CA ILE A 363 -3.60 -8.69 -24.40
C ILE A 363 -2.89 -9.79 -23.59
N LEU A 364 -2.79 -9.62 -22.26
CA LEU A 364 -2.19 -10.59 -21.35
C LEU A 364 -2.94 -11.92 -21.39
N THR A 365 -4.28 -11.90 -21.33
CA THR A 365 -5.14 -13.10 -21.45
C THR A 365 -4.85 -13.87 -22.74
N LYS A 366 -4.76 -13.21 -23.88
CA LYS A 366 -4.45 -13.87 -25.17
C LYS A 366 -3.09 -14.55 -25.16
N GLY A 367 -2.06 -13.92 -24.55
CA GLY A 367 -0.75 -14.54 -24.37
C GLY A 367 -0.83 -15.81 -23.52
N ARG A 368 -1.54 -15.74 -22.39
CA ARG A 368 -1.79 -16.85 -21.48
C ARG A 368 -2.52 -18.02 -22.13
N GLU A 369 -3.60 -17.73 -22.87
CA GLU A 369 -4.36 -18.76 -23.63
C GLU A 369 -3.51 -19.48 -24.67
N LYS A 370 -2.66 -18.74 -25.37
CA LYS A 370 -1.72 -19.33 -26.33
C LYS A 370 -0.72 -20.24 -25.64
N ALA A 371 -0.12 -19.80 -24.53
CA ALA A 371 0.79 -20.60 -23.73
C ALA A 371 0.09 -21.83 -23.14
N ALA A 372 -1.13 -21.68 -22.64
CA ALA A 372 -1.90 -22.79 -22.08
C ALA A 372 -2.07 -23.95 -23.08
N LYS A 373 -2.34 -23.66 -24.34
CA LYS A 373 -2.43 -24.69 -25.40
C LYS A 373 -1.10 -25.44 -25.60
N ALA A 374 0.01 -24.72 -25.55
CA ALA A 374 1.35 -25.34 -25.64
C ALA A 374 1.65 -26.21 -24.42
N ILE A 375 1.34 -25.69 -23.21
CA ILE A 375 1.48 -26.41 -21.95
C ILE A 375 0.66 -27.71 -21.95
N GLN A 376 -0.61 -27.65 -22.37
CA GLN A 376 -1.48 -28.84 -22.46
C GLN A 376 -0.89 -29.94 -23.36
N LYS A 377 -0.32 -29.57 -24.49
CA LYS A 377 0.32 -30.49 -25.41
C LYS A 377 1.57 -31.10 -24.79
N GLU A 378 2.47 -30.27 -24.28
CA GLU A 378 3.74 -30.72 -23.72
C GLU A 378 3.54 -31.55 -22.45
N MET A 379 2.56 -31.23 -21.62
CA MET A 379 2.18 -32.04 -20.45
C MET A 379 1.78 -33.45 -20.84
N LYS A 380 0.98 -33.63 -21.89
CA LYS A 380 0.61 -34.96 -22.39
C LYS A 380 1.83 -35.72 -22.88
N GLU A 381 2.71 -35.08 -23.65
CA GLU A 381 3.94 -35.69 -24.18
C GLU A 381 4.88 -36.16 -23.04
N LYS A 382 4.95 -35.45 -21.92
CA LYS A 382 5.77 -35.80 -20.76
C LYS A 382 5.11 -36.84 -19.86
N LEU A 383 3.80 -36.80 -19.66
CA LEU A 383 3.10 -37.67 -18.70
C LEU A 383 2.84 -39.09 -19.27
N ILE A 384 2.64 -39.25 -20.57
CA ILE A 384 2.43 -40.54 -21.20
C ILE A 384 3.61 -41.53 -20.93
N PRO A 385 4.89 -41.15 -21.17
CA PRO A 385 6.02 -42.02 -20.84
C PRO A 385 6.17 -42.31 -19.34
N MET A 386 5.72 -41.39 -18.50
CA MET A 386 5.73 -41.54 -17.02
C MET A 386 4.56 -42.39 -16.49
N GLY A 387 3.91 -43.18 -17.34
CA GLY A 387 2.91 -44.17 -16.92
C GLY A 387 1.50 -43.63 -16.76
N ILE A 388 1.15 -42.56 -17.46
CA ILE A 388 -0.21 -42.04 -17.54
C ILE A 388 -0.67 -42.00 -19.00
N PRO A 389 -0.89 -43.17 -19.65
CA PRO A 389 -1.11 -43.26 -21.10
C PRO A 389 -2.40 -42.57 -21.57
N ASN A 390 -3.39 -42.43 -20.70
CA ASN A 390 -4.68 -41.87 -21.01
C ASN A 390 -4.90 -40.49 -20.35
N VAL A 391 -3.82 -39.78 -20.07
CA VAL A 391 -3.87 -38.47 -19.42
C VAL A 391 -4.73 -37.47 -20.21
N GLN A 392 -5.60 -36.83 -19.49
CA GLN A 392 -6.28 -35.62 -19.93
C GLN A 392 -5.79 -34.49 -19.03
N PHE A 393 -5.28 -33.44 -19.66
CA PHE A 393 -4.85 -32.23 -18.97
C PHE A 393 -5.41 -31.01 -19.72
N ASP A 394 -6.11 -30.16 -19.01
CA ASP A 394 -6.71 -28.95 -19.54
C ASP A 394 -6.44 -27.77 -18.62
N ILE A 395 -6.50 -26.56 -19.17
CA ILE A 395 -6.31 -25.31 -18.46
C ILE A 395 -7.53 -24.43 -18.74
N GLN A 396 -8.36 -24.27 -17.73
CA GLN A 396 -9.57 -23.48 -17.81
C GLN A 396 -9.31 -22.04 -17.39
N PHE A 397 -9.87 -21.10 -18.17
CA PHE A 397 -9.84 -19.67 -17.87
C PHE A 397 -11.25 -19.22 -17.51
N GLU A 398 -11.36 -18.47 -16.40
CA GLU A 398 -12.56 -17.74 -16.01
C GLU A 398 -12.23 -16.27 -15.90
N ALA A 399 -13.10 -15.40 -16.41
CA ALA A 399 -12.92 -13.96 -16.26
C ALA A 399 -13.17 -13.53 -14.82
N LYS A 400 -12.30 -12.68 -14.26
CA LYS A 400 -12.46 -12.03 -12.97
C LYS A 400 -12.36 -10.52 -13.11
N PRO A 401 -12.83 -9.72 -12.11
CA PRO A 401 -12.55 -8.29 -12.07
C PRO A 401 -11.04 -8.00 -12.16
N LEU A 402 -10.69 -6.84 -12.73
CA LEU A 402 -9.30 -6.40 -12.81
C LEU A 402 -8.63 -6.45 -11.44
N ALA A 403 -7.52 -7.17 -11.35
CA ALA A 403 -6.71 -7.35 -10.15
C ALA A 403 -5.23 -7.14 -10.48
N ASN A 404 -4.35 -7.15 -9.48
CA ASN A 404 -2.91 -6.92 -9.67
C ASN A 404 -2.25 -7.87 -10.67
N ASP A 405 -2.79 -9.06 -10.82
CA ASP A 405 -2.29 -10.17 -11.66
C ASP A 405 -3.04 -10.32 -12.99
N GLY A 406 -3.97 -9.43 -13.31
CA GLY A 406 -4.77 -9.47 -14.54
C GLY A 406 -6.26 -9.64 -14.29
N ALA A 407 -6.95 -10.11 -15.34
CA ALA A 407 -8.40 -10.37 -15.34
C ALA A 407 -8.73 -11.86 -15.45
N ASP A 408 -7.75 -12.75 -15.27
CA ASP A 408 -7.90 -14.18 -15.46
C ASP A 408 -7.82 -14.92 -14.14
N LYS A 409 -8.79 -15.78 -13.88
CA LYS A 409 -8.69 -16.88 -12.94
C LYS A 409 -8.41 -18.15 -13.72
N VAL A 410 -7.39 -18.90 -13.28
CA VAL A 410 -6.91 -20.08 -13.99
C VAL A 410 -7.05 -21.31 -13.12
N GLN A 411 -7.49 -22.42 -13.72
CA GLN A 411 -7.61 -23.69 -13.06
C GLN A 411 -7.05 -24.83 -13.93
N PHE A 412 -6.09 -25.57 -13.37
CA PHE A 412 -5.57 -26.77 -14.00
C PHE A 412 -6.50 -27.93 -13.70
N LEU A 413 -6.97 -28.57 -14.77
CA LEU A 413 -7.83 -29.74 -14.73
C LEU A 413 -7.05 -30.97 -15.18
N PHE A 414 -7.23 -32.07 -14.48
CA PHE A 414 -6.51 -33.31 -14.70
C PHE A 414 -7.40 -34.54 -14.59
N SER A 415 -7.14 -35.54 -15.44
CA SER A 415 -7.65 -36.88 -15.27
C SER A 415 -6.60 -37.88 -15.78
N ALA A 416 -6.32 -38.92 -15.02
CA ALA A 416 -5.40 -40.02 -15.41
C ALA A 416 -6.06 -41.02 -16.37
N ASN A 417 -7.39 -41.08 -16.46
CA ASN A 417 -8.16 -42.09 -17.17
C ASN A 417 -9.17 -41.45 -18.13
N ARG A 418 -9.40 -42.10 -19.27
CA ARG A 418 -10.36 -41.63 -20.28
C ARG A 418 -11.80 -41.56 -19.78
N ASN A 419 -12.17 -42.46 -18.87
CA ASN A 419 -13.55 -42.56 -18.38
C ASN A 419 -13.83 -41.76 -17.11
N SER A 420 -12.82 -41.09 -16.57
CA SER A 420 -12.99 -40.21 -15.41
C SER A 420 -13.13 -38.74 -15.89
N PRO A 421 -14.03 -37.96 -15.27
CA PRO A 421 -14.18 -36.57 -15.62
C PRO A 421 -12.88 -35.81 -15.30
N LEU A 422 -12.63 -34.76 -16.06
CA LEU A 422 -11.63 -33.75 -15.71
C LEU A 422 -12.05 -33.09 -14.40
N GLN A 423 -11.15 -33.04 -13.44
CA GLN A 423 -11.37 -32.40 -12.15
C GLN A 423 -10.20 -31.50 -11.80
N PRO A 424 -10.40 -30.50 -10.94
CA PRO A 424 -9.33 -29.67 -10.45
C PRO A 424 -8.18 -30.51 -9.90
N ILE A 425 -6.95 -30.18 -10.27
CA ILE A 425 -5.76 -30.94 -9.87
C ILE A 425 -5.62 -31.04 -8.34
N ALA A 426 -6.19 -30.07 -7.62
CA ALA A 426 -6.29 -30.07 -6.16
C ALA A 426 -7.09 -31.24 -5.59
N GLN A 427 -7.97 -31.86 -6.38
CA GLN A 427 -8.88 -32.92 -5.97
C GLN A 427 -8.39 -34.31 -6.40
N VAL A 428 -7.23 -34.37 -7.06
CA VAL A 428 -6.63 -35.65 -7.50
C VAL A 428 -6.14 -36.41 -6.28
N ALA A 429 -6.63 -37.65 -6.12
CA ALA A 429 -6.39 -38.46 -4.94
C ALA A 429 -5.00 -39.14 -4.90
N SER A 430 -4.36 -39.32 -6.06
CA SER A 430 -3.07 -40.07 -6.17
C SER A 430 -1.86 -39.14 -6.01
N GLY A 431 -1.15 -39.26 -4.88
CA GLY A 431 0.09 -38.52 -4.64
C GLY A 431 1.17 -38.77 -5.71
N GLY A 432 1.28 -40.01 -6.20
CA GLY A 432 2.23 -40.34 -7.26
C GLY A 432 1.88 -39.69 -8.62
N GLU A 433 0.60 -39.51 -8.94
CA GLU A 433 0.18 -38.82 -10.16
C GLU A 433 0.49 -37.33 -10.07
N ILE A 434 0.17 -36.69 -8.93
CA ILE A 434 0.48 -35.29 -8.67
C ILE A 434 1.99 -35.05 -8.73
N ALA A 435 2.81 -35.95 -8.19
CA ALA A 435 4.26 -35.84 -8.23
C ALA A 435 4.79 -35.84 -9.69
N ARG A 436 4.25 -36.72 -10.57
CA ARG A 436 4.60 -36.75 -11.99
C ARG A 436 4.15 -35.50 -12.76
N VAL A 437 2.94 -34.98 -12.47
CA VAL A 437 2.47 -33.73 -13.03
C VAL A 437 3.40 -32.58 -12.59
N MET A 438 3.74 -32.50 -11.30
CA MET A 438 4.66 -31.49 -10.81
C MET A 438 6.04 -31.58 -11.41
N LEU A 439 6.61 -32.80 -11.54
CA LEU A 439 7.89 -32.98 -12.22
C LEU A 439 7.84 -32.50 -13.68
N SER A 440 6.75 -32.78 -14.39
CA SER A 440 6.57 -32.34 -15.77
C SER A 440 6.50 -30.82 -15.87
N LEU A 441 5.74 -30.15 -14.98
CA LEU A 441 5.66 -28.68 -14.91
C LEU A 441 7.02 -28.06 -14.56
N LYS A 442 7.72 -28.61 -13.57
CA LYS A 442 9.07 -28.16 -13.20
C LYS A 442 10.07 -28.31 -14.32
N ALA A 443 9.99 -29.39 -15.09
CA ALA A 443 10.84 -29.60 -16.26
C ALA A 443 10.61 -28.51 -17.33
N MET A 444 9.36 -28.15 -17.58
CA MET A 444 9.01 -27.05 -18.50
C MET A 444 9.48 -25.70 -17.97
N ILE A 445 9.17 -25.38 -16.72
CA ILE A 445 9.59 -24.12 -16.06
C ILE A 445 11.12 -24.01 -16.04
N SER A 446 11.82 -25.11 -15.72
CA SER A 446 13.29 -25.14 -15.73
C SER A 446 13.87 -24.78 -17.10
N GLY A 447 13.16 -25.03 -18.20
CA GLY A 447 13.53 -24.55 -19.54
C GLY A 447 13.45 -23.03 -19.69
N ALA A 448 12.46 -22.39 -19.07
CA ALA A 448 12.14 -20.97 -19.21
C ALA A 448 12.84 -20.09 -18.16
N VAL A 449 13.01 -20.56 -16.93
CA VAL A 449 13.61 -19.80 -15.82
C VAL A 449 15.06 -20.18 -15.58
N LYS A 450 15.88 -19.21 -15.23
CA LYS A 450 17.31 -19.37 -14.88
C LYS A 450 17.50 -19.80 -13.41
N LEU A 451 16.70 -20.75 -12.90
CA LEU A 451 16.92 -21.34 -11.58
C LEU A 451 18.16 -22.23 -11.61
N PRO A 452 19.19 -21.92 -10.80
CA PRO A 452 20.45 -22.64 -10.89
C PRO A 452 20.43 -24.03 -10.25
N THR A 453 19.58 -24.27 -9.22
CA THR A 453 19.53 -25.55 -8.49
C THR A 453 18.09 -25.94 -8.19
N ILE A 454 17.75 -27.21 -8.49
CA ILE A 454 16.44 -27.81 -8.14
C ILE A 454 16.71 -29.05 -7.31
N ILE A 455 16.04 -29.19 -6.17
CA ILE A 455 16.15 -30.35 -5.27
C ILE A 455 14.80 -31.05 -5.23
N PHE A 456 14.77 -32.32 -5.56
CA PHE A 456 13.61 -33.21 -5.46
C PHE A 456 13.71 -34.11 -4.24
N ASP A 457 12.76 -34.02 -3.31
CA ASP A 457 12.69 -34.85 -2.12
C ASP A 457 11.54 -35.87 -2.24
N GLU A 458 11.91 -37.14 -2.31
CA GLU A 458 10.97 -38.28 -2.33
C GLU A 458 9.82 -38.13 -3.36
N ILE A 459 10.14 -37.56 -4.53
CA ILE A 459 9.16 -37.39 -5.63
C ILE A 459 8.77 -38.75 -6.26
N ASP A 460 9.54 -39.76 -5.96
CA ASP A 460 9.44 -41.15 -6.46
C ASP A 460 8.52 -42.04 -5.61
N THR A 461 7.81 -41.51 -4.66
CA THR A 461 6.85 -42.26 -3.83
C THR A 461 5.72 -42.82 -4.67
N GLY A 462 5.50 -44.15 -4.56
CA GLY A 462 4.43 -44.86 -5.28
C GLY A 462 4.72 -45.16 -6.74
N VAL A 463 5.98 -45.07 -7.20
CA VAL A 463 6.43 -45.45 -8.54
C VAL A 463 7.51 -46.51 -8.47
N SER A 464 7.68 -47.30 -9.55
CA SER A 464 8.74 -48.32 -9.64
C SER A 464 9.08 -48.62 -11.10
N GLY A 465 10.15 -49.36 -11.30
CA GLY A 465 10.55 -49.94 -12.60
C GLY A 465 10.71 -48.87 -13.69
N LYS A 466 10.04 -49.08 -14.83
CA LYS A 466 10.16 -48.24 -16.02
C LYS A 466 9.69 -46.81 -15.80
N ILE A 467 8.73 -46.60 -14.92
CA ILE A 467 8.21 -45.25 -14.61
C ILE A 467 9.28 -44.43 -13.86
N ALA A 468 9.92 -45.02 -12.84
CA ALA A 468 11.01 -44.41 -12.11
C ALA A 468 12.18 -44.03 -13.03
N GLN A 469 12.50 -44.93 -13.99
CA GLN A 469 13.52 -44.66 -15.00
C GLN A 469 13.17 -43.46 -15.89
N GLN A 470 11.92 -43.32 -16.33
CA GLN A 470 11.48 -42.15 -17.13
C GLN A 470 11.52 -40.85 -16.33
N MET A 471 11.13 -40.89 -15.06
CA MET A 471 11.26 -39.71 -14.18
C MET A 471 12.74 -39.30 -14.04
N ALA A 472 13.64 -40.26 -13.87
CA ALA A 472 15.07 -40.00 -13.79
C ALA A 472 15.66 -39.42 -15.09
N PHE A 473 15.17 -39.83 -16.26
CA PHE A 473 15.53 -39.21 -17.54
C PHE A 473 15.11 -37.74 -17.60
N VAL A 474 13.90 -37.42 -17.17
CA VAL A 474 13.42 -36.04 -17.13
C VAL A 474 14.30 -35.22 -16.19
N MET A 475 14.60 -35.69 -14.98
CA MET A 475 15.48 -35.02 -14.03
C MET A 475 16.90 -34.83 -14.59
N ARG A 476 17.44 -35.83 -15.29
CA ARG A 476 18.74 -35.73 -15.95
C ARG A 476 18.74 -34.70 -17.08
N GLN A 477 17.68 -34.62 -17.89
CA GLN A 477 17.52 -33.59 -18.90
C GLN A 477 17.45 -32.20 -18.29
N MET A 478 16.76 -32.03 -17.16
CA MET A 478 16.72 -30.77 -16.41
C MET A 478 18.10 -30.35 -15.91
N GLY A 479 18.94 -31.30 -15.50
CA GLY A 479 20.33 -31.09 -15.07
C GLY A 479 21.30 -30.80 -16.21
N SER A 480 20.88 -30.81 -17.47
CA SER A 480 21.71 -30.43 -18.61
C SER A 480 21.82 -28.87 -18.71
N ASN A 481 22.72 -28.41 -19.59
CA ASN A 481 22.86 -26.96 -19.89
C ASN A 481 23.21 -26.09 -18.66
N ASN A 482 24.19 -26.55 -17.89
CA ASN A 482 24.69 -25.80 -16.73
C ASN A 482 23.67 -25.59 -15.59
N LYS A 483 22.71 -26.51 -15.46
CA LYS A 483 21.77 -26.57 -14.34
C LYS A 483 22.15 -27.71 -13.40
N GLN A 484 21.67 -27.59 -12.16
CA GLN A 484 21.91 -28.60 -11.13
C GLN A 484 20.58 -29.14 -10.64
N VAL A 485 20.46 -30.47 -10.71
CA VAL A 485 19.32 -31.22 -10.15
C VAL A 485 19.85 -32.17 -9.10
N ILE A 486 19.30 -32.14 -7.91
CA ILE A 486 19.62 -33.07 -6.82
C ILE A 486 18.34 -33.83 -6.48
N SER A 487 18.37 -35.15 -6.59
CA SER A 487 17.24 -36.01 -6.20
C SER A 487 17.59 -36.82 -4.96
N ILE A 488 16.76 -36.71 -3.94
CA ILE A 488 16.80 -37.59 -2.77
C ILE A 488 15.86 -38.75 -3.07
N THR A 489 16.38 -39.96 -3.15
CA THR A 489 15.62 -41.13 -3.61
C THR A 489 15.98 -42.39 -2.84
N HIS A 490 15.08 -43.35 -2.85
CA HIS A 490 15.28 -44.71 -2.40
C HIS A 490 15.20 -45.70 -3.58
N LEU A 491 14.97 -45.22 -4.82
CA LEU A 491 14.81 -46.07 -5.99
C LEU A 491 16.14 -46.28 -6.76
N PRO A 492 16.57 -47.50 -6.99
CA PRO A 492 17.81 -47.80 -7.71
C PRO A 492 17.80 -47.31 -9.17
N GLN A 493 16.62 -47.24 -9.82
CA GLN A 493 16.45 -46.74 -11.18
C GLN A 493 16.81 -45.26 -11.29
N ILE A 494 16.47 -44.47 -10.26
CA ILE A 494 16.79 -43.02 -10.21
C ILE A 494 18.27 -42.86 -9.84
N ALA A 495 18.76 -43.61 -8.85
CA ALA A 495 20.16 -43.58 -8.41
C ALA A 495 21.14 -43.92 -9.53
N ALA A 496 20.78 -44.86 -10.41
CA ALA A 496 21.61 -45.29 -11.53
C ALA A 496 21.80 -44.21 -12.62
N LEU A 497 20.86 -43.27 -12.79
CA LEU A 497 20.96 -42.21 -13.78
C LEU A 497 21.70 -40.95 -13.27
N GLY A 498 21.96 -40.85 -11.97
CA GLY A 498 22.73 -39.73 -11.41
C GLY A 498 24.15 -39.69 -11.97
N THR A 499 24.68 -38.53 -12.29
CA THR A 499 26.09 -38.33 -12.66
C THR A 499 26.99 -38.37 -11.43
N THR A 500 26.48 -37.91 -10.32
CA THR A 500 27.15 -37.96 -9.01
C THR A 500 26.21 -38.62 -8.00
N HIS A 501 26.77 -39.53 -7.19
CA HIS A 501 26.01 -40.24 -6.17
C HIS A 501 26.58 -39.99 -4.78
N TYR A 502 25.75 -39.52 -3.89
CA TYR A 502 26.05 -39.32 -2.48
C TYR A 502 25.25 -40.31 -1.64
N LYS A 503 25.85 -40.77 -0.52
CA LYS A 503 25.18 -41.63 0.45
C LYS A 503 25.13 -40.96 1.81
N VAL A 504 23.95 -41.00 2.42
CA VAL A 504 23.76 -40.65 3.83
C VAL A 504 23.88 -41.91 4.65
N GLU A 505 24.81 -41.92 5.61
CA GLU A 505 25.07 -43.02 6.51
C GLU A 505 24.87 -42.57 7.97
N LYS A 506 24.23 -43.43 8.77
CA LYS A 506 24.19 -43.29 10.22
C LYS A 506 25.37 -44.01 10.86
N HIS A 507 25.96 -43.34 11.82
CA HIS A 507 27.00 -43.90 12.66
C HIS A 507 26.56 -43.83 14.12
N ASP A 508 26.32 -44.99 14.70
CA ASP A 508 26.01 -45.08 16.13
C ASP A 508 27.32 -45.16 16.92
N SER A 509 27.48 -44.29 17.90
CA SER A 509 28.60 -44.23 18.79
C SER A 509 28.10 -44.29 20.23
N ALA A 510 29.03 -44.52 21.22
CA ALA A 510 28.71 -44.50 22.63
C ALA A 510 28.10 -43.14 23.09
N THR A 511 28.31 -42.07 22.33
CA THR A 511 27.83 -40.71 22.63
C THR A 511 26.57 -40.31 21.87
N GLY A 512 26.04 -41.19 21.00
CA GLY A 512 24.82 -40.98 20.23
C GLY A 512 24.94 -41.28 18.72
N THR A 513 23.83 -41.15 18.00
CA THR A 513 23.76 -41.35 16.56
C THR A 513 24.17 -40.07 15.83
N THR A 514 25.05 -40.20 14.84
CA THR A 514 25.46 -39.13 13.94
C THR A 514 25.19 -39.48 12.50
N SER A 515 24.88 -38.48 11.65
CA SER A 515 24.68 -38.66 10.21
C SER A 515 25.83 -38.03 9.43
N LYS A 516 26.36 -38.76 8.43
CA LYS A 516 27.37 -38.27 7.50
C LYS A 516 26.88 -38.39 6.06
N LEU A 517 27.20 -37.40 5.23
CA LEU A 517 27.00 -37.48 3.78
C LEU A 517 28.36 -37.59 3.10
N ARG A 518 28.51 -38.51 2.22
CA ARG A 518 29.74 -38.68 1.41
C ARG A 518 29.45 -38.96 -0.05
N LYS A 519 30.35 -38.53 -0.91
CA LYS A 519 30.33 -38.89 -2.33
C LYS A 519 30.85 -40.32 -2.49
N LEU A 520 30.14 -41.11 -3.30
CA LEU A 520 30.54 -42.47 -3.60
C LEU A 520 31.53 -42.51 -4.78
N THR A 521 32.51 -43.41 -4.69
CA THR A 521 33.36 -43.84 -5.83
C THR A 521 32.52 -44.65 -6.81
N SER A 522 33.07 -44.94 -8.00
CA SER A 522 32.36 -45.74 -9.00
C SER A 522 32.06 -47.19 -8.50
N GLU A 523 32.94 -47.77 -7.74
CA GLU A 523 32.76 -49.12 -7.17
C GLU A 523 31.74 -49.11 -6.03
N GLU A 524 31.84 -48.17 -5.13
CA GLU A 524 30.88 -47.99 -4.04
C GLU A 524 29.47 -47.69 -4.56
N ARG A 525 29.36 -46.96 -5.66
CA ARG A 525 28.07 -46.67 -6.32
C ARG A 525 27.42 -47.95 -6.85
N VAL A 526 28.21 -48.87 -7.48
CA VAL A 526 27.69 -50.16 -7.93
C VAL A 526 27.19 -50.96 -6.73
N ALA A 527 27.96 -51.00 -5.63
CA ALA A 527 27.58 -51.72 -4.43
C ALA A 527 26.30 -51.13 -3.77
N GLU A 528 26.21 -49.82 -3.71
CA GLU A 528 25.01 -49.15 -3.16
C GLU A 528 23.76 -49.42 -3.99
N ILE A 529 23.85 -49.34 -5.32
CA ILE A 529 22.72 -49.65 -6.22
C ILE A 529 22.34 -51.13 -6.12
N ALA A 530 23.31 -52.04 -6.02
CA ALA A 530 23.05 -53.44 -5.78
C ALA A 530 22.33 -53.70 -4.45
N GLN A 531 22.74 -53.00 -3.39
CA GLN A 531 22.06 -53.02 -2.08
C GLN A 531 20.63 -52.51 -2.17
N MET A 532 20.40 -51.42 -2.93
CA MET A 532 19.04 -50.87 -3.15
C MET A 532 18.15 -51.84 -3.94
N LEU A 533 18.73 -52.71 -4.81
CA LEU A 533 18.01 -53.73 -5.60
C LEU A 533 17.66 -54.98 -4.78
N SER A 534 18.57 -55.45 -3.91
CA SER A 534 18.47 -56.75 -3.24
C SER A 534 18.20 -56.68 -1.74
N GLY A 535 18.23 -55.49 -1.14
CA GLY A 535 18.16 -55.32 0.31
C GLY A 535 19.51 -55.59 1.00
N SER A 536 19.51 -56.33 2.13
CA SER A 536 20.69 -56.52 2.96
C SER A 536 21.77 -57.43 2.34
N ASP A 537 21.37 -58.42 1.53
CA ASP A 537 22.29 -59.42 0.97
C ASP A 537 22.65 -59.09 -0.48
N VAL A 538 23.85 -58.51 -0.65
CA VAL A 538 24.38 -58.16 -1.99
C VAL A 538 24.99 -59.39 -2.65
N SER A 539 24.25 -60.03 -3.57
CA SER A 539 24.72 -61.15 -4.39
C SER A 539 25.51 -60.66 -5.61
N GLU A 540 26.31 -61.55 -6.22
CA GLU A 540 26.99 -61.23 -7.47
C GLU A 540 26.01 -60.91 -8.61
N ALA A 541 24.82 -61.52 -8.62
CA ALA A 541 23.76 -61.22 -9.56
C ALA A 541 23.23 -59.81 -9.37
N ALA A 542 23.12 -59.35 -8.11
CA ALA A 542 22.70 -57.96 -7.81
C ALA A 542 23.74 -56.94 -8.26
N LEU A 543 25.04 -57.25 -8.09
CA LEU A 543 26.13 -56.40 -8.60
C LEU A 543 26.14 -56.33 -10.13
N GLN A 544 25.88 -57.44 -10.81
CA GLN A 544 25.77 -57.44 -12.26
C GLN A 544 24.58 -56.64 -12.75
N ASN A 545 23.41 -56.82 -12.14
CA ASN A 545 22.22 -56.03 -12.46
C ASN A 545 22.44 -54.51 -12.22
N ALA A 546 23.15 -54.15 -11.14
CA ALA A 546 23.50 -52.76 -10.88
C ALA A 546 24.41 -52.15 -11.95
N ARG A 547 25.42 -52.94 -12.41
CA ARG A 547 26.29 -52.51 -13.53
C ARG A 547 25.52 -52.34 -14.82
N GLU A 548 24.63 -53.25 -15.15
CA GLU A 548 23.78 -53.18 -16.34
C GLU A 548 22.85 -51.95 -16.28
N LEU A 549 22.24 -51.69 -15.11
CA LEU A 549 21.36 -50.54 -14.91
C LEU A 549 22.12 -49.20 -15.07
N ILE A 550 23.36 -49.13 -14.61
CA ILE A 550 24.21 -47.95 -14.79
C ILE A 550 24.61 -47.79 -16.26
N ASN A 551 25.05 -48.87 -16.91
CA ASN A 551 25.56 -48.83 -18.28
C ASN A 551 24.48 -48.64 -19.34
N SER A 552 23.29 -49.25 -19.16
CA SER A 552 22.15 -49.08 -20.08
C SER A 552 21.64 -47.63 -20.15
N ASN A 553 22.07 -46.80 -19.23
CA ASN A 553 21.64 -45.41 -19.07
C ASN A 553 22.74 -44.39 -19.44
N GLN A 554 23.91 -44.82 -19.93
CA GLN A 554 24.92 -43.92 -20.49
C GLN A 554 24.48 -43.44 -21.88
N PRO A 555 24.60 -42.16 -22.22
CA PRO A 555 24.39 -41.70 -23.59
C PRO A 555 25.45 -42.36 -24.48
N SER A 556 25.01 -43.01 -25.54
CA SER A 556 25.87 -43.50 -26.63
C SER A 556 26.58 -42.34 -27.33
#